data_8355dfe4641034debf6b0455a802a051
#
_entry.id   8355dfe4641034debf6b0455a802a051
#
_cell.length_a   1.000
_cell.length_b   1.000
_cell.length_c   1.000
_cell.angle_alpha   90.00
_cell.angle_beta   90.00
_cell.angle_gamma   90.00
#
_symmetry.space_group_name_H-M   'P 1'
#
loop_
_entity.id
_entity.type
_entity.pdbx_description
1 polymer ?
#
loop_
_entity_poly.entity_id
_entity_poly.type
_entity_poly.pdbx_seq_one_letter_code
_entity_poly.pdbx_strand_id
1 'polypeptide(L)'
;MEKTLQIYYKQYEWNKILRNYDDPIYAEWRKRVFKRDGHKCQMPGCGYKRALNAHHIVKWSSAAYLRFDEDNGITLCYRCHKKVTGNEEYYVPLFMDLVRDKK
;
A
#
# COMPACT_ATOMS: atom_id res chain seq x y z
N MET A 1 24.83 -9.60 -10.61
CA MET A 1 23.43 -9.98 -10.44
C MET A 1 23.14 -10.58 -9.07
N GLU A 2 23.97 -11.49 -8.58
CA GLU A 2 23.79 -12.07 -7.25
C GLU A 2 23.83 -11.02 -6.13
N LYS A 3 24.73 -10.05 -6.22
CA LYS A 3 24.84 -8.98 -5.23
C LYS A 3 23.58 -8.11 -5.18
N THR A 4 22.98 -7.84 -6.33
CA THR A 4 21.76 -7.03 -6.42
C THR A 4 20.60 -7.77 -5.79
N LEU A 5 20.48 -9.08 -6.05
CA LEU A 5 19.45 -9.92 -5.44
C LEU A 5 19.62 -10.02 -3.92
N GLN A 6 20.86 -10.18 -3.44
CA GLN A 6 21.13 -10.24 -2.00
C GLN A 6 20.79 -8.94 -1.29
N ILE A 7 21.14 -7.80 -1.88
CA ILE A 7 20.77 -6.49 -1.34
C ILE A 7 19.25 -6.36 -1.30
N TYR A 8 18.59 -6.80 -2.34
CA TYR A 8 17.14 -6.76 -2.45
C TYR A 8 16.46 -7.61 -1.37
N TYR A 9 16.92 -8.85 -1.15
CA TYR A 9 16.38 -9.73 -0.13
C TYR A 9 16.65 -9.23 1.28
N LYS A 10 17.82 -8.65 1.55
CA LYS A 10 18.13 -8.04 2.82
C LYS A 10 17.21 -6.85 3.10
N GLN A 11 16.99 -6.01 2.08
CA GLN A 11 16.08 -4.89 2.17
C GLN A 11 14.65 -5.37 2.45
N TYR A 12 14.24 -6.44 1.80
CA TYR A 12 12.94 -7.05 1.99
C TYR A 12 12.74 -7.52 3.42
N GLU A 13 13.70 -8.29 3.95
CA GLU A 13 13.64 -8.80 5.32
C GLU A 13 13.62 -7.67 6.35
N TRP A 14 14.46 -6.68 6.12
CA TRP A 14 14.53 -5.49 6.96
C TRP A 14 13.19 -4.78 7.02
N ASN A 15 12.59 -4.52 5.85
CA ASN A 15 11.30 -3.84 5.76
C ASN A 15 10.16 -4.67 6.34
N LYS A 16 10.25 -6.00 6.23
CA LYS A 16 9.27 -6.90 6.81
C LYS A 16 9.30 -6.86 8.34
N ILE A 17 10.51 -6.80 8.91
CA ILE A 17 10.70 -6.81 10.36
C ILE A 17 10.39 -5.46 10.98
N LEU A 18 10.88 -4.39 10.38
CA LEU A 18 10.81 -3.06 10.97
C LEU A 18 9.78 -2.14 10.33
N ARG A 19 9.30 -2.46 9.11
CA ARG A 19 8.51 -1.55 8.26
C ARG A 19 8.93 -0.12 8.54
N ASN A 20 10.12 0.22 8.04
CA ASN A 20 10.70 1.52 8.33
C ASN A 20 9.89 2.62 7.67
N TYR A 21 8.93 3.17 8.41
CA TYR A 21 8.10 4.28 7.96
C TYR A 21 8.92 5.55 7.74
N ASP A 22 10.16 5.56 8.21
CA ASP A 22 11.08 6.67 8.00
C ASP A 22 11.85 6.56 6.68
N ASP A 23 11.69 5.45 5.94
CA ASP A 23 12.29 5.31 4.62
C ASP A 23 11.71 6.39 3.69
N PRO A 24 12.56 7.27 3.11
CA PRO A 24 12.06 8.35 2.25
C PRO A 24 11.24 7.86 1.06
N ILE A 25 11.59 6.70 0.50
CA ILE A 25 10.88 6.14 -0.65
C ILE A 25 9.47 5.71 -0.23
N TYR A 26 9.36 5.04 0.91
CA TYR A 26 8.08 4.64 1.47
C TYR A 26 7.23 5.86 1.82
N ALA A 27 7.81 6.84 2.48
CA ALA A 27 7.11 8.06 2.89
C ALA A 27 6.58 8.82 1.67
N GLU A 28 7.36 8.90 0.61
CA GLU A 28 6.96 9.56 -0.63
C GLU A 28 5.80 8.83 -1.31
N TRP A 29 5.88 7.48 -1.39
CA TRP A 29 4.81 6.66 -1.93
C TRP A 29 3.51 6.87 -1.15
N ARG A 30 3.59 6.82 0.17
CA ARG A 30 2.45 7.01 1.07
C ARG A 30 1.79 8.38 0.83
N LYS A 31 2.60 9.41 0.70
CA LYS A 31 2.15 10.77 0.44
C LYS A 31 1.38 10.88 -0.89
N ARG A 32 1.93 10.26 -1.94
CA ARG A 32 1.29 10.27 -3.26
C ARG A 32 -0.05 9.54 -3.25
N VAL A 33 -0.12 8.40 -2.56
CA VAL A 33 -1.36 7.63 -2.44
C VAL A 33 -2.42 8.48 -1.73
N PHE A 34 -2.08 9.07 -0.60
CA PHE A 34 -3.03 9.91 0.15
C PHE A 34 -3.49 11.11 -0.65
N LYS A 35 -2.58 11.79 -1.34
CA LYS A 35 -2.91 12.95 -2.16
C LYS A 35 -3.87 12.59 -3.29
N ARG A 36 -3.59 11.51 -3.99
CA ARG A 36 -4.47 11.01 -5.06
C ARG A 36 -5.87 10.75 -4.54
N ASP A 37 -5.98 10.18 -3.34
CA ASP A 37 -7.25 9.75 -2.75
C ASP A 37 -7.94 10.84 -1.94
N GLY A 38 -7.41 12.07 -1.97
CA GLY A 38 -8.02 13.20 -1.27
C GLY A 38 -7.99 13.07 0.25
N HIS A 39 -7.03 12.34 0.80
CA HIS A 39 -6.86 12.12 2.24
C HIS A 39 -8.12 11.58 2.89
N LYS A 40 -8.75 10.60 2.25
CA LYS A 40 -9.94 9.93 2.80
C LYS A 40 -9.97 8.46 2.41
N CYS A 41 -10.63 7.65 3.24
CA CYS A 41 -10.80 6.22 2.99
C CYS A 41 -11.56 6.00 1.69
N GLN A 42 -11.03 5.11 0.85
CA GLN A 42 -11.59 4.81 -0.47
C GLN A 42 -12.54 3.62 -0.47
N MET A 43 -12.72 2.94 0.66
CA MET A 43 -13.70 1.86 0.74
C MET A 43 -15.08 2.41 0.36
N PRO A 44 -15.80 1.78 -0.57
CA PRO A 44 -17.12 2.26 -0.97
C PRO A 44 -18.03 2.48 0.23
N GLY A 45 -18.61 3.67 0.30
CA GLY A 45 -19.53 4.04 1.39
C GLY A 45 -18.86 4.52 2.66
N CYS A 46 -17.52 4.61 2.73
CA CYS A 46 -16.83 5.05 3.94
C CYS A 46 -16.44 6.54 3.89
N GLY A 47 -15.36 6.89 3.22
CA GLY A 47 -14.91 8.28 3.11
C GLY A 47 -14.35 8.90 4.39
N TYR A 48 -14.03 8.08 5.41
CA TYR A 48 -13.49 8.58 6.68
C TYR A 48 -12.12 9.23 6.46
N LYS A 49 -11.85 10.32 7.20
CA LYS A 49 -10.66 11.15 6.97
C LYS A 49 -9.58 11.03 8.04
N ARG A 50 -9.77 10.16 9.02
CA ARG A 50 -8.82 10.00 10.13
C ARG A 50 -8.28 8.60 10.19
N ALA A 51 -7.14 8.45 10.89
CA ALA A 51 -6.48 7.15 11.07
C ALA A 51 -6.27 6.43 9.75
N LEU A 52 -5.69 7.14 8.79
CA LEU A 52 -5.53 6.64 7.42
C LEU A 52 -4.26 5.80 7.28
N ASN A 53 -4.36 4.77 6.46
CA ASN A 53 -3.25 3.89 6.08
C ASN A 53 -3.17 3.82 4.56
N ALA A 54 -1.95 3.83 4.03
CA ALA A 54 -1.72 3.54 2.63
C ALA A 54 -1.56 2.02 2.51
N HIS A 55 -2.59 1.37 2.01
CA HIS A 55 -2.66 -0.08 1.89
C HIS A 55 -2.05 -0.53 0.57
N HIS A 56 -1.17 -1.54 0.61
CA HIS A 56 -0.66 -2.18 -0.59
C HIS A 56 -1.72 -3.14 -1.12
N ILE A 57 -2.20 -2.89 -2.32
CA ILE A 57 -3.27 -3.70 -2.93
C ILE A 57 -2.76 -5.12 -3.16
N VAL A 58 -1.65 -5.27 -3.87
CA VAL A 58 -0.91 -6.52 -3.92
C VAL A 58 0.07 -6.50 -2.76
N LYS A 59 0.04 -7.55 -1.95
CA LYS A 59 0.80 -7.62 -0.70
C LYS A 59 2.26 -7.23 -0.87
N TRP A 60 2.76 -6.52 0.13
CA TRP A 60 4.17 -6.18 0.25
C TRP A 60 5.11 -7.36 -0.02
N SER A 61 4.75 -8.54 0.50
CA SER A 61 5.58 -9.74 0.37
C SER A 61 5.43 -10.48 -0.95
N SER A 62 4.34 -10.23 -1.70
CA SER A 62 4.03 -11.00 -2.91
C SER A 62 4.64 -10.43 -4.17
N ALA A 63 4.79 -9.11 -4.26
CA ALA A 63 5.26 -8.46 -5.48
C ALA A 63 6.09 -7.23 -5.12
N ALA A 64 7.37 -7.47 -4.88
CA ALA A 64 8.27 -6.43 -4.40
C ALA A 64 8.43 -5.27 -5.37
N TYR A 65 8.33 -5.53 -6.67
CA TYR A 65 8.43 -4.47 -7.69
C TYR A 65 7.23 -3.50 -7.66
N LEU A 66 6.15 -3.88 -6.98
CA LEU A 66 4.96 -3.03 -6.85
C LEU A 66 4.92 -2.23 -5.54
N ARG A 67 5.92 -2.39 -4.68
CA ARG A 67 5.90 -1.79 -3.33
C ARG A 67 5.76 -0.28 -3.34
N PHE A 68 6.38 0.37 -4.32
CA PHE A 68 6.39 1.83 -4.39
C PHE A 68 5.65 2.36 -5.61
N ASP A 69 4.87 1.50 -6.26
CA ASP A 69 4.00 1.89 -7.36
C ASP A 69 2.76 2.55 -6.78
N GLU A 70 2.48 3.78 -7.20
CA GLU A 70 1.30 4.52 -6.73
C GLU A 70 0.01 3.77 -7.05
N ASP A 71 -0.04 3.08 -8.18
CA ASP A 71 -1.21 2.32 -8.60
C ASP A 71 -1.44 1.06 -7.74
N ASN A 72 -0.44 0.66 -6.95
CA ASN A 72 -0.57 -0.45 -6.02
C ASN A 72 -0.88 0.02 -4.59
N GLY A 73 -1.28 1.25 -4.42
CA GLY A 73 -1.65 1.78 -3.12
C GLY A 73 -3.07 2.29 -3.11
N ILE A 74 -3.74 2.19 -1.98
CA ILE A 74 -5.07 2.76 -1.77
C ILE A 74 -5.20 3.22 -0.33
N THR A 75 -5.85 4.34 -0.11
CA THR A 75 -6.04 4.88 1.22
C THR A 75 -7.22 4.20 1.90
N LEU A 76 -6.98 3.65 3.08
CA LEU A 76 -8.02 3.04 3.91
C LEU A 76 -7.92 3.58 5.33
N CYS A 77 -9.07 3.79 5.98
CA CYS A 77 -9.07 4.11 7.40
C CYS A 77 -8.78 2.85 8.21
N TYR A 78 -8.50 3.03 9.49
CA TYR A 78 -8.16 1.94 10.40
C TYR A 78 -9.19 0.80 10.37
N ARG A 79 -10.48 1.14 10.40
CA ARG A 79 -11.55 0.14 10.40
C ARG A 79 -11.59 -0.68 9.11
N CYS A 80 -11.52 0.01 7.98
CA CYS A 80 -11.54 -0.67 6.69
C CYS A 80 -10.26 -1.48 6.46
N HIS A 81 -9.10 -0.94 6.86
CA HIS A 81 -7.85 -1.66 6.78
C HIS A 81 -7.90 -2.95 7.60
N LYS A 82 -8.51 -2.89 8.79
CA LYS A 82 -8.69 -4.06 9.64
C LYS A 82 -9.58 -5.12 8.99
N LYS A 83 -10.64 -4.71 8.30
CA LYS A 83 -11.52 -5.63 7.56
C LYS A 83 -10.79 -6.34 6.42
N VAL A 84 -9.92 -5.61 5.75
CA VAL A 84 -9.16 -6.13 4.60
C VAL A 84 -8.05 -7.06 5.05
N THR A 85 -7.45 -6.80 6.22
CA THR A 85 -6.35 -7.61 6.75
C THR A 85 -6.78 -9.07 6.91
N GLY A 86 -6.04 -9.96 6.26
CA GLY A 86 -6.37 -11.38 6.20
C GLY A 86 -7.24 -11.77 5.01
N ASN A 87 -7.81 -10.79 4.29
CA ASN A 87 -8.66 -11.00 3.12
C ASN A 87 -8.18 -10.19 1.91
N GLU A 88 -6.91 -9.84 1.88
CA GLU A 88 -6.36 -8.91 0.88
C GLU A 88 -6.64 -9.34 -0.55
N GLU A 89 -6.50 -10.63 -0.84
CA GLU A 89 -6.73 -11.14 -2.21
C GLU A 89 -8.17 -10.94 -2.68
N TYR A 90 -9.11 -11.05 -1.75
CA TYR A 90 -10.53 -10.83 -2.06
C TYR A 90 -10.79 -9.41 -2.54
N TYR A 91 -10.07 -8.43 -1.97
CA TYR A 91 -10.29 -7.02 -2.27
C TYR A 91 -9.45 -6.49 -3.45
N VAL A 92 -8.49 -7.28 -3.96
CA VAL A 92 -7.62 -6.82 -5.06
C VAL A 92 -8.40 -6.32 -6.27
N PRO A 93 -9.38 -7.06 -6.81
CA PRO A 93 -10.11 -6.57 -8.00
C PRO A 93 -10.84 -5.26 -7.74
N LEU A 94 -11.51 -5.14 -6.61
CA LEU A 94 -12.23 -3.91 -6.25
C LEU A 94 -11.27 -2.71 -6.17
N PHE A 95 -10.17 -2.88 -5.45
CA PHE A 95 -9.22 -1.78 -5.24
C PHE A 95 -8.52 -1.40 -6.55
N MET A 96 -8.19 -2.36 -7.38
CA MET A 96 -7.59 -2.08 -8.69
C MET A 96 -8.54 -1.27 -9.58
N ASP A 97 -9.82 -1.60 -9.56
CA ASP A 97 -10.83 -0.84 -10.30
C ASP A 97 -10.96 0.58 -9.78
N LEU A 98 -11.00 0.76 -8.46
CA LEU A 98 -11.10 2.07 -7.83
C LEU A 98 -9.90 2.97 -8.19
N VAL A 99 -8.69 2.40 -8.17
CA VAL A 99 -7.48 3.14 -8.52
C VAL A 99 -7.45 3.48 -10.01
N ARG A 100 -7.82 2.53 -10.87
CA ARG A 100 -7.87 2.76 -12.32
C ARG A 100 -8.81 3.91 -12.68
N ASP A 101 -9.95 3.98 -12.01
CA ASP A 101 -10.96 5.01 -12.28
C ASP A 101 -10.49 6.42 -11.90
N LYS A 102 -9.39 6.54 -11.17
CA LYS A 102 -8.81 7.84 -10.80
C LYS A 102 -7.84 8.38 -11.85
N LYS A 103 -7.54 7.63 -12.86
CA LYS A 103 -6.72 8.06 -13.97
C LYS A 103 -7.62 8.68 -15.04
#